data_8947e884541463acf05103d4353514df
#
_entry.id   8947e884541463acf05103d4353514df
#
_cell.length_a   1.000
_cell.length_b   1.000
_cell.length_c   1.000
_cell.angle_alpha   90.00
_cell.angle_beta   90.00
_cell.angle_gamma   90.00
#
_symmetry.space_group_name_H-M   'P 1'
#
loop_
_entity.id
_entity.type
_entity.pdbx_description
1 polymer ?
#
loop_
_entity_poly.entity_id
_entity_poly.type
_entity_poly.pdbx_seq_one_letter_code
_entity_poly.pdbx_strand_id
1 'polypeptide(L)'
;MNSYKIIDHEYDVLVLGAGGSGLRAAVGLSEAGLKTACISKVFPTRSHTSAAQGGISAALGNMGEDDWRWHMYDTVKGADWLGDQDSIEYLCKEAPKAVIELEKYGVPFSRTEDGKIYQRPFGGMTKN
;
A
#
# COMPACT_ATOMS: atom_id res chain seq x y z
N MET A 1 19.51 42.72 13.13
CA MET A 1 18.64 41.55 12.94
C MET A 1 19.30 40.66 11.91
N ASN A 2 19.68 39.43 12.27
CA ASN A 2 20.22 38.49 11.28
C ASN A 2 19.11 38.10 10.34
N SER A 3 19.16 38.53 9.07
CA SER A 3 18.25 38.04 8.04
C SER A 3 18.63 36.61 7.70
N TYR A 4 17.72 35.66 7.91
CA TYR A 4 17.89 34.26 7.45
C TYR A 4 17.74 34.22 5.92
N LYS A 5 18.49 33.33 5.29
CA LYS A 5 18.43 33.12 3.84
C LYS A 5 17.15 32.34 3.50
N ILE A 6 16.34 32.88 2.61
CA ILE A 6 15.20 32.15 2.02
C ILE A 6 15.70 31.44 0.76
N ILE A 7 15.35 30.19 0.59
CA ILE A 7 15.64 29.39 -0.61
C ILE A 7 14.30 28.93 -1.17
N ASP A 8 13.98 29.39 -2.37
CA ASP A 8 12.77 29.01 -3.06
C ASP A 8 13.00 27.74 -3.90
N HIS A 9 12.03 26.83 -3.86
CA HIS A 9 11.99 25.61 -4.65
C HIS A 9 10.70 25.55 -5.44
N GLU A 10 10.76 25.12 -6.69
CA GLU A 10 9.61 25.02 -7.58
C GLU A 10 9.40 23.57 -8.01
N TYR A 11 8.17 23.08 -7.86
CA TYR A 11 7.75 21.74 -8.20
C TYR A 11 6.35 21.78 -8.80
N ASP A 12 6.04 20.80 -9.68
CA ASP A 12 4.68 20.65 -10.25
C ASP A 12 3.72 20.08 -9.20
N VAL A 13 4.21 19.17 -8.35
CA VAL A 13 3.39 18.49 -7.33
C VAL A 13 4.13 18.40 -6.00
N LEU A 14 3.39 18.61 -4.93
CA LEU A 14 3.85 18.44 -3.56
C LEU A 14 3.08 17.30 -2.89
N VAL A 15 3.79 16.24 -2.49
CA VAL A 15 3.25 15.12 -1.70
C VAL A 15 3.59 15.34 -0.24
N LEU A 16 2.58 15.40 0.61
CA LEU A 16 2.73 15.57 2.07
C LEU A 16 2.64 14.20 2.76
N GLY A 17 3.78 13.68 3.17
CA GLY A 17 3.94 12.39 3.83
C GLY A 17 4.64 11.36 2.95
N ALA A 18 5.68 10.70 3.49
CA ALA A 18 6.48 9.69 2.82
C ALA A 18 6.28 8.30 3.45
N GLY A 19 5.05 7.95 3.81
CA GLY A 19 4.62 6.58 4.08
C GLY A 19 4.35 5.83 2.77
N GLY A 20 3.81 4.60 2.84
CA GLY A 20 3.58 3.78 1.66
C GLY A 20 2.72 4.46 0.58
N SER A 21 1.62 5.09 0.97
CA SER A 21 0.74 5.80 0.02
C SER A 21 1.41 7.01 -0.63
N GLY A 22 2.13 7.83 0.16
CA GLY A 22 2.83 9.00 -0.37
C GLY A 22 3.97 8.63 -1.31
N LEU A 23 4.74 7.59 -0.97
CA LEU A 23 5.81 7.10 -1.85
C LEU A 23 5.23 6.49 -3.14
N ARG A 24 4.12 5.75 -3.07
CA ARG A 24 3.45 5.22 -4.26
C ARG A 24 2.94 6.35 -5.17
N ALA A 25 2.35 7.40 -4.58
CA ALA A 25 1.95 8.60 -5.33
C ALA A 25 3.15 9.28 -5.99
N ALA A 26 4.26 9.45 -5.26
CA ALA A 26 5.48 10.07 -5.80
C ALA A 26 6.07 9.27 -6.98
N VAL A 27 6.03 7.92 -6.93
CA VAL A 27 6.44 7.06 -8.05
C VAL A 27 5.56 7.33 -9.27
N GLY A 28 4.24 7.26 -9.13
CA GLY A 28 3.32 7.48 -10.27
C GLY A 28 3.43 8.88 -10.87
N LEU A 29 3.61 9.90 -10.04
CA LEU A 29 3.82 11.28 -10.50
C LEU A 29 5.15 11.42 -11.27
N SER A 30 6.21 10.78 -10.79
CA SER A 30 7.50 10.74 -11.47
C SER A 30 7.43 10.00 -12.81
N GLU A 31 6.72 8.87 -12.87
CA GLU A 31 6.46 8.13 -14.11
C GLU A 31 5.68 8.97 -15.13
N ALA A 32 4.79 9.86 -14.65
CA ALA A 32 4.08 10.84 -15.48
C ALA A 32 4.95 12.03 -15.92
N GLY A 33 6.22 12.08 -15.54
CA GLY A 33 7.17 13.12 -15.91
C GLY A 33 7.04 14.42 -15.11
N LEU A 34 6.30 14.41 -14.00
CA LEU A 34 6.09 15.58 -13.14
C LEU A 34 7.25 15.75 -12.15
N LYS A 35 7.73 16.98 -12.01
CA LYS A 35 8.72 17.34 -10.99
C LYS A 35 8.06 17.34 -9.61
N THR A 36 8.30 16.30 -8.84
CA THR A 36 7.60 16.03 -7.58
C THR A 36 8.50 16.24 -6.37
N ALA A 37 8.01 16.98 -5.37
CA ALA A 37 8.60 17.01 -4.04
C ALA A 37 7.77 16.15 -3.08
N CYS A 38 8.43 15.32 -2.27
CA CYS A 38 7.80 14.60 -1.19
C CYS A 38 8.35 15.11 0.15
N ILE A 39 7.48 15.72 0.95
CA ILE A 39 7.85 16.29 2.25
C ILE A 39 7.38 15.33 3.35
N SER A 40 8.28 14.99 4.25
CA SER A 40 8.00 14.09 5.38
C SER A 40 8.53 14.67 6.69
N LYS A 41 7.79 14.44 7.76
CA LYS A 41 8.21 14.80 9.12
C LYS A 41 9.36 13.91 9.60
N VAL A 42 9.38 12.67 9.17
CA VAL A 42 10.42 11.68 9.52
C VAL A 42 10.97 11.04 8.26
N PHE A 43 12.14 10.44 8.36
CA PHE A 43 12.70 9.68 7.25
C PHE A 43 11.75 8.54 6.82
N PRO A 44 11.60 8.25 5.51
CA PRO A 44 10.58 7.29 5.01
C PRO A 44 10.62 5.92 5.69
N THR A 45 11.80 5.40 6.03
CA THR A 45 11.97 4.14 6.74
C THR A 45 11.51 4.16 8.21
N ARG A 46 11.07 5.31 8.71
CA ARG A 46 10.45 5.50 10.02
C ARG A 46 8.93 5.66 9.95
N SER A 47 8.34 5.46 8.77
CA SER A 47 6.89 5.52 8.59
C SER A 47 6.18 4.34 9.26
N HIS A 48 4.88 4.49 9.50
CA HIS A 48 4.04 3.39 9.97
C HIS A 48 4.05 2.18 9.03
N THR A 49 4.14 2.41 7.73
CA THR A 49 4.28 1.34 6.73
C THR A 49 5.54 0.50 6.98
N SER A 50 6.66 1.13 7.27
CA SER A 50 7.91 0.42 7.58
C SER A 50 7.92 -0.22 8.97
N ALA A 51 7.14 0.32 9.92
CA ALA A 51 7.04 -0.20 11.28
C ALA A 51 6.04 -1.36 11.41
N ALA A 52 5.18 -1.59 10.40
CA ALA A 52 4.22 -2.67 10.40
C ALA A 52 4.90 -4.03 10.23
N GLN A 53 4.26 -5.09 10.77
CA GLN A 53 4.63 -6.46 10.39
C GLN A 53 4.28 -6.67 8.92
N GLY A 54 5.24 -7.11 8.11
CA GLY A 54 5.18 -7.16 6.66
C GLY A 54 4.14 -8.12 6.06
N GLY A 55 2.86 -7.93 6.37
CA GLY A 55 1.76 -8.67 5.75
C GLY A 55 0.85 -7.74 4.95
N ILE A 56 0.32 -8.22 3.84
CA ILE A 56 -0.67 -7.52 3.03
C ILE A 56 -1.79 -8.50 2.66
N SER A 57 -3.04 -8.08 2.85
CA SER A 57 -4.22 -8.89 2.51
C SER A 57 -4.60 -8.67 1.05
N ALA A 58 -4.72 -9.76 0.30
CA ALA A 58 -5.19 -9.75 -1.09
C ALA A 58 -5.70 -11.13 -1.48
N ALA A 59 -6.77 -11.19 -2.23
CA ALA A 59 -7.35 -12.43 -2.72
C ALA A 59 -6.61 -12.91 -3.98
N LEU A 60 -5.44 -13.56 -3.81
CA LEU A 60 -4.62 -14.07 -4.91
C LEU A 60 -5.01 -15.48 -5.36
N GLY A 61 -5.63 -16.26 -4.50
CA GLY A 61 -6.01 -17.65 -4.79
C GLY A 61 -4.82 -18.61 -4.94
N ASN A 62 -3.65 -18.28 -4.41
CA ASN A 62 -2.44 -19.08 -4.60
C ASN A 62 -2.41 -20.35 -3.74
N MET A 63 -3.12 -20.37 -2.62
CA MET A 63 -3.15 -21.49 -1.67
C MET A 63 -4.49 -22.24 -1.70
N GLY A 64 -5.45 -21.80 -2.50
CA GLY A 64 -6.77 -22.39 -2.61
C GLY A 64 -7.74 -21.45 -3.29
N GLU A 65 -9.02 -21.84 -3.34
CA GLU A 65 -10.08 -21.00 -3.88
C GLU A 65 -10.20 -19.71 -3.05
N ASP A 66 -10.20 -18.55 -3.71
CA ASP A 66 -10.28 -17.25 -3.09
C ASP A 66 -11.09 -16.26 -3.96
N ASP A 67 -11.69 -15.26 -3.33
CA ASP A 67 -12.46 -14.21 -4.01
C ASP A 67 -12.36 -12.90 -3.25
N TRP A 68 -12.16 -11.80 -3.97
CA TRP A 68 -12.08 -10.47 -3.38
C TRP A 68 -13.34 -10.07 -2.58
N ARG A 69 -14.51 -10.70 -2.86
CA ARG A 69 -15.74 -10.45 -2.11
C ARG A 69 -15.68 -10.99 -0.69
N TRP A 70 -14.95 -12.11 -0.48
CA TRP A 70 -14.69 -12.63 0.87
C TRP A 70 -13.77 -11.66 1.63
N HIS A 71 -12.72 -11.17 0.97
CA HIS A 71 -11.86 -10.13 1.53
C HIS A 71 -12.65 -8.86 1.89
N MET A 72 -13.56 -8.41 1.00
CA MET A 72 -14.45 -7.28 1.27
C MET A 72 -15.34 -7.54 2.48
N TYR A 73 -16.00 -8.69 2.55
CA TYR A 73 -16.86 -9.04 3.69
C TYR A 73 -16.09 -9.00 5.01
N ASP A 74 -14.92 -9.63 5.06
CA ASP A 74 -14.09 -9.65 6.26
C ASP A 74 -13.62 -8.24 6.65
N THR A 75 -13.33 -7.40 5.68
CA THR A 75 -12.91 -6.01 5.93
C THR A 75 -14.07 -5.15 6.46
N VAL A 76 -15.26 -5.26 5.87
CA VAL A 76 -16.47 -4.56 6.36
C VAL A 76 -16.82 -5.00 7.77
N LYS A 77 -16.77 -6.31 8.03
CA LYS A 77 -17.02 -6.89 9.36
C LYS A 77 -15.95 -6.44 10.36
N GLY A 78 -14.68 -6.45 9.97
CA GLY A 78 -13.57 -6.00 10.83
C GLY A 78 -13.59 -4.51 11.15
N ALA A 79 -14.24 -3.72 10.30
CA ALA A 79 -14.51 -2.29 10.54
C ALA A 79 -15.81 -2.03 11.34
N ASP A 80 -16.38 -3.05 12.00
CA ASP A 80 -17.62 -2.97 12.74
C ASP A 80 -18.80 -2.36 11.94
N TRP A 81 -18.80 -2.57 10.61
CA TRP A 81 -19.78 -2.04 9.67
C TRP A 81 -19.78 -0.51 9.54
N LEU A 82 -18.79 0.17 10.09
CA LEU A 82 -18.66 1.63 10.10
C LEU A 82 -17.79 2.16 8.94
N GLY A 83 -17.12 1.28 8.19
CA GLY A 83 -16.27 1.66 7.07
C GLY A 83 -17.07 2.13 5.85
N ASP A 84 -16.46 2.99 5.03
CA ASP A 84 -16.97 3.34 3.71
C ASP A 84 -16.89 2.12 2.79
N GLN A 85 -18.05 1.58 2.42
CA GLN A 85 -18.12 0.30 1.71
C GLN A 85 -17.63 0.40 0.26
N ASP A 86 -17.81 1.54 -0.40
CA ASP A 86 -17.31 1.76 -1.77
C ASP A 86 -15.78 1.79 -1.80
N SER A 87 -15.17 2.44 -0.82
CA SER A 87 -13.72 2.47 -0.63
C SER A 87 -13.16 1.08 -0.31
N ILE A 88 -13.85 0.31 0.54
CA ILE A 88 -13.48 -1.07 0.88
C ILE A 88 -13.58 -1.98 -0.35
N GLU A 89 -14.67 -1.87 -1.12
CA GLU A 89 -14.84 -2.63 -2.36
C GLU A 89 -13.69 -2.36 -3.33
N TYR A 90 -13.40 -1.08 -3.57
CA TYR A 90 -12.29 -0.67 -4.45
C TYR A 90 -10.95 -1.25 -3.96
N LEU A 91 -10.65 -1.11 -2.66
CA LEU A 91 -9.43 -1.64 -2.06
C LEU A 91 -9.31 -3.15 -2.29
N CYS A 92 -10.35 -3.92 -1.99
CA CYS A 92 -10.31 -5.37 -2.08
C CYS A 92 -10.21 -5.88 -3.53
N LYS A 93 -10.84 -5.19 -4.47
CA LYS A 93 -10.72 -5.49 -5.91
C LYS A 93 -9.33 -5.20 -6.45
N GLU A 94 -8.71 -4.10 -6.04
CA GLU A 94 -7.40 -3.68 -6.55
C GLU A 94 -6.22 -4.30 -5.79
N ALA A 95 -6.44 -4.83 -4.58
CA ALA A 95 -5.38 -5.42 -3.75
C ALA A 95 -4.53 -6.48 -4.49
N PRO A 96 -5.08 -7.41 -5.28
CA PRO A 96 -4.28 -8.37 -6.04
C PRO A 96 -3.31 -7.70 -7.02
N LYS A 97 -3.76 -6.66 -7.72
CA LYS A 97 -2.90 -5.89 -8.66
C LYS A 97 -1.80 -5.17 -7.90
N ALA A 98 -2.14 -4.55 -6.75
CA ALA A 98 -1.18 -3.84 -5.92
C ALA A 98 -0.07 -4.78 -5.39
N VAL A 99 -0.40 -6.01 -5.01
CA VAL A 99 0.60 -7.01 -4.59
C VAL A 99 1.55 -7.36 -5.73
N ILE A 100 1.04 -7.59 -6.94
CA ILE A 100 1.88 -7.88 -8.12
C ILE A 100 2.73 -6.65 -8.50
N GLU A 101 2.22 -5.44 -8.34
CA GLU A 101 2.99 -4.22 -8.55
C GLU A 101 4.13 -4.10 -7.54
N LEU A 102 3.88 -4.36 -6.26
CA LEU A 102 4.91 -4.38 -5.23
C LEU A 102 6.00 -5.44 -5.52
N GLU A 103 5.61 -6.61 -5.99
CA GLU A 103 6.55 -7.63 -6.45
C GLU A 103 7.46 -7.11 -7.57
N LYS A 104 6.90 -6.42 -8.57
CA LYS A 104 7.67 -5.79 -9.65
C LYS A 104 8.62 -4.71 -9.16
N TYR A 105 8.28 -4.02 -8.07
CA TYR A 105 9.17 -3.07 -7.40
C TYR A 105 10.27 -3.75 -6.57
N GLY A 106 10.26 -5.08 -6.49
CA GLY A 106 11.30 -5.85 -5.81
C GLY A 106 10.99 -6.25 -4.38
N VAL A 107 9.72 -6.19 -3.93
CA VAL A 107 9.34 -6.70 -2.61
C VAL A 107 9.51 -8.24 -2.61
N PRO A 108 10.37 -8.79 -1.73
CA PRO A 108 10.69 -10.21 -1.71
C PRO A 108 9.63 -11.01 -0.94
N PHE A 109 8.47 -11.22 -1.55
CA PHE A 109 7.45 -12.08 -0.96
C PHE A 109 7.93 -13.52 -0.79
N SER A 110 7.49 -14.17 0.29
CA SER A 110 7.68 -15.62 0.47
C SER A 110 7.02 -16.39 -0.67
N ARG A 111 7.61 -17.53 -1.04
CA ARG A 111 7.18 -18.33 -2.18
C ARG A 111 6.72 -19.71 -1.75
N THR A 112 5.78 -20.26 -2.52
CA THR A 112 5.42 -21.66 -2.54
C THR A 112 6.49 -22.46 -3.30
N GLU A 113 6.45 -23.79 -3.21
CA GLU A 113 7.37 -24.65 -3.96
C GLU A 113 7.23 -24.50 -5.49
N ASP A 114 6.01 -24.19 -5.96
CA ASP A 114 5.72 -23.91 -7.38
C ASP A 114 5.96 -22.45 -7.79
N GLY A 115 6.57 -21.64 -6.90
CA GLY A 115 7.03 -20.28 -7.20
C GLY A 115 5.98 -19.18 -7.08
N LYS A 116 4.76 -19.48 -6.66
CA LYS A 116 3.72 -18.46 -6.41
C LYS A 116 4.01 -17.69 -5.13
N ILE A 117 3.42 -16.50 -4.98
CA ILE A 117 3.45 -15.76 -3.72
C ILE A 117 2.74 -16.59 -2.65
N TYR A 118 3.46 -16.91 -1.57
CA TYR A 118 2.90 -17.66 -0.46
C TYR A 118 1.86 -16.83 0.30
N GLN A 119 0.72 -17.42 0.59
CA GLN A 119 -0.32 -16.84 1.42
C GLN A 119 -0.54 -17.71 2.66
N ARG A 120 -0.89 -17.11 3.75
CA ARG A 120 -1.26 -17.80 4.99
C ARG A 120 -2.60 -17.30 5.50
N PRO A 121 -3.37 -18.13 6.21
CA PRO A 121 -4.55 -17.66 6.91
C PRO A 121 -4.18 -16.60 7.94
N PHE A 122 -5.07 -15.64 8.13
CA PHE A 122 -4.93 -14.61 9.14
C PHE A 122 -6.17 -14.59 10.04
N GLY A 123 -5.98 -14.35 11.34
CA GLY A 123 -7.08 -14.36 12.30
C GLY A 123 -8.22 -13.41 11.92
N GLY A 124 -9.45 -13.90 11.94
CA GLY A 124 -10.63 -13.14 11.57
C GLY A 124 -11.02 -13.22 10.09
N MET A 125 -10.25 -13.90 9.26
CA MET A 125 -10.61 -14.14 7.86
C MET A 125 -11.56 -15.32 7.71
N THR A 126 -12.52 -15.21 6.79
CA THR A 126 -13.52 -16.26 6.48
C THR A 126 -12.91 -17.44 5.74
N LYS A 127 -11.88 -17.18 4.94
CA LYS A 127 -11.11 -18.20 4.20
C LYS A 127 -9.67 -18.26 4.71
N ASN A 128 -9.14 -19.47 4.70
CA ASN A 128 -7.78 -19.80 5.14
C ASN A 128 -6.83 -19.82 3.94
#